data_6fdf621ada668d64b9a92f5bc9812931
#
_entry.id   6fdf621ada668d64b9a92f5bc9812931
#
_cell.length_a   1.000
_cell.length_b   1.000
_cell.length_c   1.000
_cell.angle_alpha   90.00
_cell.angle_beta   90.00
_cell.angle_gamma   90.00
#
_symmetry.space_group_name_H-M   'P 1'
#
loop_
_entity.id
_entity.type
_entity.pdbx_description
1 polymer ?
#
loop_
_entity_poly.entity_id
_entity_poly.type
_entity_poly.pdbx_seq_one_letter_code
_entity_poly.pdbx_strand_id
1 'polypeptide(L)'
;TNTKRELHWRWLTKEDMPAISHLEDRVEAHLEDPSLYRRDPLENILHSITRGAGSVGGFVEKELVALRYINYPKDYQLAEGIIGAEHFSKVLHMESMVVDPRFRGNALQLKSFHYMLAHLPASVPFLFSTVSPFNIPSLKSVFRYGSVMLDLRKMYPDAENPEGVLRYIGARGLVLACDDEVERVSREAIAEQQALFKTGYAATGMTDDNKIRFQRILRTAVPLWPGGENA
;
A
#
# COMPACT_ATOMS: atom_id res chain seq x y z
N THR A 1 -2.22 34.32 -16.93
CA THR A 1 -3.27 33.82 -16.05
C THR A 1 -3.02 32.33 -15.80
N ASN A 2 -2.46 32.02 -14.64
CA ASN A 2 -2.22 30.66 -14.19
C ASN A 2 -3.59 30.09 -13.77
N THR A 3 -4.38 29.55 -14.69
CA THR A 3 -5.60 28.83 -14.38
C THR A 3 -5.18 27.58 -13.61
N LYS A 4 -5.41 27.59 -12.31
CA LYS A 4 -5.18 26.43 -11.44
C LYS A 4 -6.04 25.30 -11.99
N ARG A 5 -5.43 24.33 -12.68
CA ARG A 5 -6.16 23.17 -13.19
C ARG A 5 -6.76 22.43 -12.01
N GLU A 6 -8.07 22.31 -11.99
CA GLU A 6 -8.79 21.68 -10.91
C GLU A 6 -8.63 20.16 -11.00
N LEU A 7 -8.29 19.53 -9.87
CA LEU A 7 -8.18 18.08 -9.74
C LEU A 7 -9.44 17.56 -9.07
N HIS A 8 -10.13 16.65 -9.75
CA HIS A 8 -11.28 15.95 -9.18
C HIS A 8 -11.07 14.46 -9.02
N TRP A 9 -11.62 13.88 -7.94
CA TRP A 9 -11.62 12.47 -7.66
C TRP A 9 -13.00 11.87 -7.90
N ARG A 10 -13.01 10.66 -8.49
CA ARG A 10 -14.22 9.84 -8.56
C ARG A 10 -13.86 8.36 -8.62
N TRP A 11 -14.83 7.53 -8.33
CA TRP A 11 -14.75 6.11 -8.64
C TRP A 11 -14.69 5.91 -10.14
N LEU A 12 -13.85 4.97 -10.56
CA LEU A 12 -13.66 4.60 -11.96
C LEU A 12 -14.76 3.62 -12.38
N THR A 13 -15.05 3.65 -13.66
CA THR A 13 -15.99 2.75 -14.32
C THR A 13 -15.27 1.96 -15.42
N LYS A 14 -15.93 0.96 -16.00
CA LYS A 14 -15.36 0.19 -17.10
C LYS A 14 -15.01 1.04 -18.34
N GLU A 15 -15.69 2.14 -18.53
CA GLU A 15 -15.43 3.10 -19.62
C GLU A 15 -14.10 3.81 -19.46
N ASP A 16 -13.50 3.81 -18.26
CA ASP A 16 -12.19 4.41 -17.98
C ASP A 16 -11.01 3.49 -18.32
N MET A 17 -11.24 2.23 -18.67
CA MET A 17 -10.16 1.27 -18.93
C MET A 17 -9.12 1.74 -19.95
N PRO A 18 -9.49 2.40 -21.08
CA PRO A 18 -8.48 2.96 -21.98
C PRO A 18 -7.61 4.05 -21.33
N ALA A 19 -8.21 4.91 -20.48
CA ALA A 19 -7.48 5.95 -19.78
C ALA A 19 -6.53 5.38 -18.73
N ILE A 20 -6.92 4.27 -18.07
CA ILE A 20 -6.07 3.51 -17.14
C ILE A 20 -4.85 2.97 -17.87
N SER A 21 -5.05 2.25 -18.98
CA SER A 21 -3.94 1.71 -19.77
C SER A 21 -2.95 2.81 -20.20
N HIS A 22 -3.47 3.92 -20.73
CA HIS A 22 -2.64 5.05 -21.14
C HIS A 22 -1.87 5.70 -19.97
N LEU A 23 -2.47 5.77 -18.76
CA LEU A 23 -1.77 6.28 -17.59
C LEU A 23 -0.62 5.34 -17.20
N GLU A 24 -0.86 4.04 -17.17
CA GLU A 24 0.15 3.04 -16.82
C GLU A 24 1.30 3.04 -17.84
N ASP A 25 1.01 3.10 -19.14
CA ASP A 25 2.03 3.19 -20.19
C ASP A 25 2.93 4.44 -20.00
N ARG A 26 2.32 5.59 -19.65
CA ARG A 26 3.12 6.80 -19.36
C ARG A 26 4.00 6.64 -18.11
N VAL A 27 3.50 5.95 -17.11
CA VAL A 27 4.27 5.72 -15.87
C VAL A 27 5.43 4.77 -16.15
N GLU A 28 5.19 3.65 -16.82
CA GLU A 28 6.23 2.69 -17.18
C GLU A 28 7.34 3.34 -18.02
N ALA A 29 6.97 4.16 -19.02
CA ALA A 29 7.93 4.87 -19.86
C ALA A 29 8.83 5.88 -19.09
N HIS A 30 8.52 6.20 -17.85
CA HIS A 30 9.24 7.16 -17.02
C HIS A 30 9.76 6.53 -15.70
N LEU A 31 9.84 5.22 -15.63
CA LEU A 31 10.47 4.53 -14.51
C LEU A 31 11.98 4.48 -14.68
N GLU A 32 12.72 5.01 -13.72
CA GLU A 32 14.17 4.85 -13.65
C GLU A 32 14.56 3.43 -13.26
N ASP A 33 13.77 2.81 -12.40
CA ASP A 33 13.94 1.43 -11.93
C ASP A 33 12.61 0.67 -12.05
N PRO A 34 12.46 -0.20 -13.05
CA PRO A 34 11.26 -1.01 -13.27
C PRO A 34 10.91 -1.93 -12.09
N SER A 35 11.91 -2.32 -11.25
CA SER A 35 11.66 -3.19 -10.09
C SER A 35 10.82 -2.53 -8.99
N LEU A 36 10.71 -1.21 -8.99
CA LEU A 36 9.95 -0.45 -8.00
C LEU A 36 8.44 -0.45 -8.25
N TYR A 37 8.02 -0.77 -9.47
CA TYR A 37 6.62 -0.83 -9.87
C TYR A 37 6.33 -2.11 -10.63
N ARG A 38 5.25 -2.76 -10.30
CA ARG A 38 4.69 -3.88 -11.05
C ARG A 38 3.28 -3.49 -11.49
N ARG A 39 3.08 -3.51 -12.79
CA ARG A 39 1.77 -3.25 -13.39
C ARG A 39 0.80 -4.37 -13.02
N ASP A 40 -0.37 -4.00 -12.56
CA ASP A 40 -1.46 -4.95 -12.37
C ASP A 40 -2.09 -5.31 -13.72
N PRO A 41 -2.46 -6.58 -13.93
CA PRO A 41 -3.22 -6.96 -15.12
C PRO A 41 -4.52 -6.15 -15.23
N LEU A 42 -4.79 -5.59 -16.42
CA LEU A 42 -5.98 -4.75 -16.63
C LEU A 42 -7.29 -5.48 -16.32
N GLU A 43 -7.33 -6.80 -16.49
CA GLU A 43 -8.45 -7.65 -16.11
C GLU A 43 -8.71 -7.63 -14.59
N ASN A 44 -7.67 -7.56 -13.77
CA ASN A 44 -7.82 -7.47 -12.31
C ASN A 44 -8.40 -6.10 -11.92
N ILE A 45 -7.93 -5.03 -12.55
CA ILE A 45 -8.47 -3.69 -12.34
C ILE A 45 -9.93 -3.62 -12.80
N LEU A 46 -10.26 -4.18 -13.97
CA LEU A 46 -11.63 -4.27 -14.46
C LEU A 46 -12.53 -5.07 -13.52
N HIS A 47 -12.05 -6.20 -13.02
CA HIS A 47 -12.77 -7.01 -12.02
C HIS A 47 -13.06 -6.20 -10.76
N SER A 48 -12.06 -5.49 -10.22
CA SER A 48 -12.23 -4.64 -9.05
C SER A 48 -13.30 -3.57 -9.30
N ILE A 49 -13.25 -2.88 -10.44
CA ILE A 49 -14.20 -1.83 -10.79
C ILE A 49 -15.63 -2.36 -10.90
N THR A 50 -15.83 -3.56 -11.46
CA THR A 50 -17.16 -4.09 -11.81
C THR A 50 -17.78 -4.98 -10.74
N ARG A 51 -16.96 -5.66 -9.93
CA ARG A 51 -17.40 -6.69 -8.98
C ARG A 51 -16.68 -6.68 -7.65
N GLY A 52 -15.65 -5.86 -7.51
CA GLY A 52 -14.79 -5.80 -6.33
C GLY A 52 -15.00 -4.54 -5.49
N ALA A 53 -13.90 -4.07 -4.93
CA ALA A 53 -13.88 -2.90 -4.04
C ALA A 53 -13.90 -1.57 -4.80
N GLY A 54 -13.69 -1.59 -6.12
CA GLY A 54 -13.60 -0.40 -6.95
C GLY A 54 -12.17 0.13 -7.11
N SER A 55 -12.05 1.20 -7.88
CA SER A 55 -10.80 1.93 -8.07
C SER A 55 -11.10 3.42 -8.14
N VAL A 56 -10.18 4.24 -7.64
CA VAL A 56 -10.34 5.70 -7.58
C VAL A 56 -9.44 6.36 -8.62
N GLY A 57 -10.00 7.23 -9.43
CA GLY A 57 -9.31 8.05 -10.41
C GLY A 57 -9.23 9.52 -10.01
N GLY A 58 -8.08 10.12 -10.19
CA GLY A 58 -7.88 11.57 -10.12
C GLY A 58 -7.77 12.16 -11.52
N PHE A 59 -8.60 13.13 -11.82
CA PHE A 59 -8.70 13.74 -13.14
C PHE A 59 -8.33 15.22 -13.10
N VAL A 60 -7.58 15.65 -14.08
CA VAL A 60 -7.36 17.06 -14.40
C VAL A 60 -8.01 17.31 -15.76
N GLU A 61 -9.03 18.15 -15.78
CA GLU A 61 -9.93 18.28 -16.95
C GLU A 61 -10.58 16.91 -17.26
N LYS A 62 -10.22 16.28 -18.37
CA LYS A 62 -10.71 14.94 -18.75
C LYS A 62 -9.62 13.88 -18.70
N GLU A 63 -8.39 14.24 -18.34
CA GLU A 63 -7.25 13.34 -18.32
C GLU A 63 -7.13 12.64 -16.97
N LEU A 64 -7.05 11.31 -16.97
CA LEU A 64 -6.72 10.52 -15.79
C LEU A 64 -5.23 10.71 -15.48
N VAL A 65 -4.92 11.28 -14.31
CA VAL A 65 -3.56 11.59 -13.87
C VAL A 65 -3.13 10.83 -12.62
N ALA A 66 -4.07 10.16 -11.98
CA ALA A 66 -3.79 9.31 -10.84
C ALA A 66 -4.80 8.16 -10.75
N LEU A 67 -4.32 6.97 -10.40
CA LEU A 67 -5.11 5.77 -10.19
C LEU A 67 -4.75 5.16 -8.84
N ARG A 68 -5.76 4.88 -8.02
CA ARG A 68 -5.64 3.98 -6.86
C ARG A 68 -6.48 2.74 -7.11
N TYR A 69 -5.81 1.62 -7.26
CA TYR A 69 -6.42 0.31 -7.39
C TYR A 69 -6.54 -0.33 -6.01
N ILE A 70 -7.72 -0.82 -5.68
CA ILE A 70 -8.02 -1.54 -4.43
C ILE A 70 -8.82 -2.79 -4.76
N ASN A 71 -8.69 -3.84 -3.94
CA ASN A 71 -9.40 -5.09 -4.18
C ASN A 71 -9.68 -5.85 -2.88
N TYR A 72 -10.75 -6.64 -2.87
CA TYR A 72 -10.89 -7.69 -1.87
C TYR A 72 -9.94 -8.85 -2.20
N PRO A 73 -9.27 -9.44 -1.19
CA PRO A 73 -8.39 -10.57 -1.41
C PRO A 73 -9.10 -11.72 -2.13
N LYS A 74 -8.51 -12.23 -3.20
CA LYS A 74 -9.05 -13.33 -3.98
C LYS A 74 -8.11 -14.54 -4.01
N ASP A 75 -6.94 -14.35 -4.57
CA ASP A 75 -5.98 -15.44 -4.81
C ASP A 75 -4.88 -15.50 -3.74
N TYR A 76 -4.71 -14.45 -2.96
CA TYR A 76 -3.77 -14.36 -1.85
C TYR A 76 -4.28 -13.41 -0.77
N GLN A 77 -3.82 -13.60 0.47
CA GLN A 77 -4.20 -12.78 1.61
C GLN A 77 -2.95 -12.15 2.24
N LEU A 78 -2.79 -10.82 2.10
CA LEU A 78 -1.66 -10.09 2.69
C LEU A 78 -1.63 -10.19 4.22
N ALA A 79 -2.79 -10.36 4.84
CA ALA A 79 -2.94 -10.48 6.27
C ALA A 79 -2.58 -11.86 6.83
N GLU A 80 -2.34 -12.85 5.95
CA GLU A 80 -1.95 -14.20 6.35
C GLU A 80 -0.61 -14.19 7.11
N GLY A 81 -0.59 -14.86 8.26
CA GLY A 81 0.55 -14.86 9.16
C GLY A 81 0.69 -13.57 9.97
N ILE A 82 -0.24 -12.61 9.86
CA ILE A 82 -0.23 -11.34 10.59
C ILE A 82 -1.42 -11.24 11.53
N ILE A 83 -2.64 -11.54 11.04
CA ILE A 83 -3.86 -11.58 11.86
C ILE A 83 -4.57 -12.91 11.69
N GLY A 84 -5.50 -13.24 12.60
CA GLY A 84 -6.28 -14.47 12.52
C GLY A 84 -7.19 -14.53 11.28
N ALA A 85 -7.40 -15.72 10.75
CA ALA A 85 -8.18 -15.96 9.53
C ALA A 85 -9.66 -15.51 9.66
N GLU A 86 -10.20 -15.47 10.88
CA GLU A 86 -11.55 -14.97 11.19
C GLU A 86 -11.74 -13.49 10.84
N HIS A 87 -10.65 -12.75 10.64
CA HIS A 87 -10.66 -11.34 10.25
C HIS A 87 -10.47 -11.11 8.74
N PHE A 88 -10.16 -12.13 7.95
CA PHE A 88 -9.82 -11.98 6.53
C PHE A 88 -10.95 -11.36 5.70
N SER A 89 -12.22 -11.64 6.06
CA SER A 89 -13.38 -11.04 5.39
C SER A 89 -13.50 -9.52 5.58
N LYS A 90 -12.74 -8.96 6.52
CA LYS A 90 -12.70 -7.52 6.84
C LYS A 90 -11.47 -6.82 6.25
N VAL A 91 -10.69 -7.51 5.43
CA VAL A 91 -9.45 -7.01 4.82
C VAL A 91 -9.73 -6.51 3.42
N LEU A 92 -9.20 -5.34 3.09
CA LEU A 92 -9.10 -4.81 1.76
C LEU A 92 -7.62 -4.61 1.41
N HIS A 93 -7.23 -5.02 0.21
CA HIS A 93 -5.91 -4.75 -0.30
C HIS A 93 -5.87 -3.41 -1.03
N MET A 94 -4.92 -2.56 -0.66
CA MET A 94 -4.49 -1.41 -1.45
C MET A 94 -3.38 -1.90 -2.39
N GLU A 95 -3.74 -2.25 -3.63
CA GLU A 95 -2.84 -2.89 -4.57
C GLU A 95 -1.85 -1.88 -5.16
N SER A 96 -2.31 -1.02 -6.05
CA SER A 96 -1.45 -0.05 -6.71
C SER A 96 -1.89 1.38 -6.51
N MET A 97 -0.90 2.27 -6.50
CA MET A 97 -1.11 3.70 -6.62
C MET A 97 -0.19 4.27 -7.69
N VAL A 98 -0.77 4.69 -8.78
CA VAL A 98 -0.10 5.20 -9.97
C VAL A 98 -0.34 6.70 -10.07
N VAL A 99 0.71 7.46 -10.32
CA VAL A 99 0.65 8.92 -10.54
C VAL A 99 1.43 9.28 -11.79
N ASP A 100 0.77 9.96 -12.71
CA ASP A 100 1.42 10.50 -13.90
C ASP A 100 2.67 11.31 -13.51
N PRO A 101 3.82 11.06 -14.12
CA PRO A 101 5.08 11.75 -13.82
C PRO A 101 4.97 13.26 -13.80
N ARG A 102 4.15 13.83 -14.68
CA ARG A 102 3.91 15.28 -14.78
C ARG A 102 3.21 15.87 -13.55
N PHE A 103 2.56 15.05 -12.75
CA PHE A 103 1.77 15.44 -11.58
C PHE A 103 2.35 14.95 -10.26
N ARG A 104 3.53 14.34 -10.27
CA ARG A 104 4.25 13.96 -9.04
C ARG A 104 4.55 15.19 -8.19
N GLY A 105 4.80 14.99 -6.90
CA GLY A 105 5.05 16.09 -5.95
C GLY A 105 3.78 16.79 -5.41
N ASN A 106 2.59 16.53 -5.97
CA ASN A 106 1.33 17.18 -5.58
C ASN A 106 0.51 16.41 -4.53
N ALA A 107 1.15 15.49 -3.81
CA ALA A 107 0.53 14.64 -2.78
C ALA A 107 -0.69 13.83 -3.27
N LEU A 108 -0.74 13.46 -4.57
CA LEU A 108 -1.88 12.75 -5.15
C LEU A 108 -2.11 11.39 -4.51
N GLN A 109 -1.03 10.73 -4.07
CA GLN A 109 -1.13 9.49 -3.28
C GLN A 109 -1.97 9.68 -2.01
N LEU A 110 -1.69 10.73 -1.25
CA LEU A 110 -2.40 11.03 -0.01
C LEU A 110 -3.84 11.49 -0.28
N LYS A 111 -4.04 12.33 -1.27
CA LYS A 111 -5.37 12.82 -1.67
C LYS A 111 -6.30 11.69 -2.11
N SER A 112 -5.81 10.77 -2.97
CA SER A 112 -6.59 9.59 -3.39
C SER A 112 -6.94 8.68 -2.22
N PHE A 113 -6.02 8.55 -1.26
CA PHE A 113 -6.25 7.76 -0.07
C PHE A 113 -7.38 8.34 0.79
N HIS A 114 -7.36 9.64 1.05
CA HIS A 114 -8.43 10.30 1.81
C HIS A 114 -9.77 10.23 1.09
N TYR A 115 -9.78 10.42 -0.23
CA TYR A 115 -11.00 10.26 -1.02
C TYR A 115 -11.55 8.84 -0.91
N MET A 116 -10.73 7.83 -1.14
CA MET A 116 -11.10 6.42 -0.99
C MET A 116 -11.67 6.14 0.41
N LEU A 117 -10.95 6.56 1.45
CA LEU A 117 -11.31 6.27 2.83
C LEU A 117 -12.68 6.90 3.21
N ALA A 118 -12.97 8.11 2.71
CA ALA A 118 -14.24 8.77 2.95
C ALA A 118 -15.45 8.08 2.29
N HIS A 119 -15.20 7.16 1.35
CA HIS A 119 -16.25 6.49 0.57
C HIS A 119 -16.26 4.97 0.76
N LEU A 120 -15.31 4.42 1.54
CA LEU A 120 -15.32 2.99 1.86
C LEU A 120 -16.40 2.69 2.91
N PRO A 121 -17.04 1.49 2.82
CA PRO A 121 -17.94 1.04 3.86
C PRO A 121 -17.24 0.92 5.21
N ALA A 122 -17.92 1.30 6.30
CA ALA A 122 -17.40 1.13 7.66
C ALA A 122 -17.14 -0.35 8.05
N SER A 123 -17.69 -1.29 7.28
CA SER A 123 -17.47 -2.73 7.43
C SER A 123 -16.07 -3.21 7.01
N VAL A 124 -15.25 -2.33 6.40
CA VAL A 124 -13.87 -2.64 5.97
C VAL A 124 -12.88 -1.90 6.87
N PRO A 125 -12.59 -2.42 8.08
CA PRO A 125 -11.70 -1.74 9.02
C PRO A 125 -10.22 -1.90 8.70
N PHE A 126 -9.81 -2.95 7.95
CA PHE A 126 -8.41 -3.30 7.76
C PHE A 126 -7.98 -3.10 6.29
N LEU A 127 -7.00 -2.21 6.10
CA LEU A 127 -6.39 -1.96 4.80
C LEU A 127 -4.97 -2.50 4.81
N PHE A 128 -4.68 -3.46 3.94
CA PHE A 128 -3.35 -4.02 3.78
C PHE A 128 -2.74 -3.60 2.44
N SER A 129 -1.44 -3.42 2.42
CA SER A 129 -0.69 -3.08 1.22
C SER A 129 0.72 -3.63 1.27
N THR A 130 1.38 -3.71 0.13
CA THR A 130 2.81 -3.98 0.06
C THR A 130 3.56 -2.76 -0.46
N VAL A 131 4.81 -2.62 -0.04
CA VAL A 131 5.70 -1.58 -0.56
C VAL A 131 7.14 -2.06 -0.59
N SER A 132 7.86 -1.73 -1.66
CA SER A 132 9.29 -2.01 -1.75
C SER A 132 10.06 -1.20 -0.69
N PRO A 133 11.02 -1.80 0.06
CA PRO A 133 11.89 -1.07 0.98
C PRO A 133 12.74 -0.01 0.27
N PHE A 134 12.88 -0.12 -1.06
CA PHE A 134 13.67 0.79 -1.88
C PHE A 134 12.82 1.93 -2.48
N ASN A 135 11.50 1.86 -2.42
CA ASN A 135 10.60 2.92 -2.89
C ASN A 135 10.32 3.95 -1.78
N ILE A 136 11.28 4.86 -1.54
CA ILE A 136 11.20 5.87 -0.48
C ILE A 136 9.96 6.77 -0.60
N PRO A 137 9.58 7.30 -1.77
CA PRO A 137 8.36 8.11 -1.88
C PRO A 137 7.10 7.36 -1.47
N SER A 138 7.00 6.08 -1.84
CA SER A 138 5.87 5.23 -1.47
C SER A 138 5.86 4.94 0.03
N LEU A 139 7.00 4.55 0.61
CA LEU A 139 7.13 4.32 2.05
C LEU A 139 6.71 5.54 2.88
N LYS A 140 7.21 6.73 2.54
CA LYS A 140 6.82 7.99 3.20
C LYS A 140 5.32 8.23 3.11
N SER A 141 4.70 7.92 1.97
CA SER A 141 3.25 8.07 1.79
C SER A 141 2.47 7.07 2.63
N VAL A 142 2.88 5.80 2.66
CA VAL A 142 2.19 4.74 3.41
C VAL A 142 2.23 5.00 4.92
N PHE A 143 3.36 5.47 5.45
CA PHE A 143 3.42 5.91 6.85
C PHE A 143 2.52 7.12 7.13
N ARG A 144 2.43 8.09 6.20
CA ARG A 144 1.50 9.23 6.32
C ARG A 144 0.03 8.84 6.29
N TYR A 145 -0.32 7.68 5.71
CA TYR A 145 -1.67 7.12 5.79
C TYR A 145 -2.02 6.59 7.18
N GLY A 146 -1.06 6.53 8.09
CA GLY A 146 -1.20 5.88 9.39
C GLY A 146 -1.10 4.36 9.31
N SER A 147 -0.45 3.84 8.25
CA SER A 147 -0.11 2.42 8.18
C SER A 147 1.15 2.14 8.98
N VAL A 148 1.22 0.94 9.53
CA VAL A 148 2.43 0.37 10.15
C VAL A 148 2.88 -0.83 9.32
N MET A 149 4.20 -1.06 9.23
CA MET A 149 4.72 -2.28 8.59
C MET A 149 4.83 -3.37 9.66
N LEU A 150 4.37 -4.55 9.32
CA LEU A 150 4.26 -5.69 10.23
C LEU A 150 5.11 -6.89 9.78
N ASP A 151 5.59 -6.86 8.54
CA ASP A 151 6.45 -7.91 8.01
C ASP A 151 7.31 -7.38 6.86
N LEU A 152 8.39 -8.09 6.56
CA LEU A 152 9.28 -7.84 5.43
C LEU A 152 9.71 -9.18 4.82
N ARG A 153 9.11 -9.53 3.69
CA ARG A 153 9.33 -10.83 3.03
C ARG A 153 9.35 -10.73 1.51
N LYS A 154 9.82 -11.79 0.86
CA LYS A 154 9.73 -11.93 -0.59
C LYS A 154 8.30 -12.28 -0.99
N MET A 155 7.79 -11.59 -2.01
CA MET A 155 6.43 -11.75 -2.54
C MET A 155 6.43 -11.66 -4.07
N TYR A 156 5.36 -12.14 -4.68
CA TYR A 156 5.14 -12.04 -6.12
C TYR A 156 6.22 -12.75 -6.95
N PRO A 157 6.42 -14.08 -6.74
CA PRO A 157 7.33 -14.83 -7.59
C PRO A 157 6.84 -14.83 -9.04
N ASP A 158 7.78 -14.70 -9.96
CA ASP A 158 7.55 -14.79 -11.40
C ASP A 158 8.73 -15.49 -12.09
N ALA A 159 8.70 -15.58 -13.43
CA ALA A 159 9.73 -16.27 -14.18
C ALA A 159 11.12 -15.63 -14.06
N GLU A 160 11.17 -14.31 -13.90
CA GLU A 160 12.42 -13.56 -13.76
C GLU A 160 12.93 -13.55 -12.31
N ASN A 161 12.01 -13.60 -11.35
CA ASN A 161 12.28 -13.59 -9.91
C ASN A 161 11.56 -14.77 -9.22
N PRO A 162 12.04 -16.01 -9.34
CA PRO A 162 11.34 -17.19 -8.82
C PRO A 162 11.12 -17.17 -7.31
N GLU A 163 11.96 -16.46 -6.56
CA GLU A 163 11.79 -16.27 -5.12
C GLU A 163 10.89 -15.08 -4.77
N GLY A 164 10.49 -14.29 -5.76
CA GLY A 164 9.78 -13.04 -5.57
C GLY A 164 10.67 -11.85 -5.19
N VAL A 165 10.05 -10.70 -5.05
CA VAL A 165 10.69 -9.43 -4.72
C VAL A 165 10.39 -9.02 -3.28
N LEU A 166 11.37 -8.36 -2.65
CA LEU A 166 11.25 -7.95 -1.26
C LEU A 166 10.19 -6.88 -1.07
N ARG A 167 9.25 -7.10 -0.13
CA ARG A 167 8.16 -6.18 0.19
C ARG A 167 7.92 -6.10 1.69
N TYR A 168 7.75 -4.89 2.20
CA TYR A 168 7.04 -4.71 3.47
C TYR A 168 5.57 -5.06 3.26
N ILE A 169 4.96 -5.64 4.29
CA ILE A 169 3.52 -5.75 4.42
C ILE A 169 3.08 -4.71 5.44
N GLY A 170 2.31 -3.75 4.96
CA GLY A 170 1.76 -2.68 5.77
C GLY A 170 0.28 -2.88 6.03
N ALA A 171 -0.15 -2.50 7.22
CA ALA A 171 -1.56 -2.50 7.61
C ALA A 171 -1.98 -1.17 8.20
N ARG A 172 -3.22 -0.79 7.94
CA ARG A 172 -3.93 0.32 8.59
C ARG A 172 -5.25 -0.17 9.16
N GLY A 173 -5.68 0.46 10.26
CA GLY A 173 -6.92 0.09 10.97
C GLY A 173 -6.67 -0.84 12.15
N LEU A 174 -5.49 -1.43 12.26
CA LEU A 174 -5.10 -2.16 13.47
C LEU A 174 -4.81 -1.15 14.59
N VAL A 175 -5.43 -1.35 15.73
CA VAL A 175 -5.15 -0.55 16.94
C VAL A 175 -4.00 -1.22 17.67
N LEU A 176 -2.84 -0.58 17.61
CA LEU A 176 -1.62 -1.05 18.26
C LEU A 176 -1.25 -0.10 19.40
N ALA A 177 -0.95 -0.64 20.57
CA ALA A 177 -0.19 0.07 21.60
C ALA A 177 1.25 -0.36 21.47
N CYS A 178 2.14 0.60 21.27
CA CYS A 178 3.57 0.37 21.13
C CYS A 178 4.33 0.98 22.30
N ASP A 179 5.54 0.46 22.54
CA ASP A 179 6.49 1.05 23.47
C ASP A 179 6.91 2.46 23.00
N ASP A 180 7.31 3.30 23.94
CA ASP A 180 7.89 4.62 23.64
C ASP A 180 9.32 4.53 23.09
N GLU A 181 10.02 3.42 23.35
CA GLU A 181 11.36 3.18 22.82
C GLU A 181 11.32 2.97 21.29
N VAL A 182 12.24 3.65 20.61
CA VAL A 182 12.33 3.64 19.14
C VAL A 182 13.69 3.13 18.69
N GLU A 183 13.68 1.95 18.08
CA GLU A 183 14.83 1.46 17.31
C GLU A 183 14.88 2.14 15.94
N ARG A 184 16.08 2.50 15.49
CA ARG A 184 16.30 3.15 14.18
C ARG A 184 17.23 2.31 13.35
N VAL A 185 16.68 1.59 12.39
CA VAL A 185 17.40 0.62 11.57
C VAL A 185 17.58 1.14 10.15
N SER A 186 18.78 0.94 9.59
CA SER A 186 19.01 1.26 8.18
C SER A 186 18.02 0.50 7.29
N ARG A 187 17.52 1.16 6.27
CA ARG A 187 16.61 0.56 5.29
C ARG A 187 17.26 -0.60 4.52
N GLU A 188 18.57 -0.58 4.37
CA GLU A 188 19.37 -1.61 3.74
C GLU A 188 19.67 -2.81 4.65
N ALA A 189 19.52 -2.67 5.97
CA ALA A 189 19.75 -3.73 6.96
C ALA A 189 18.57 -4.72 7.03
N ILE A 190 18.29 -5.40 5.93
CA ILE A 190 17.11 -6.26 5.75
C ILE A 190 16.99 -7.34 6.82
N ALA A 191 18.08 -8.04 7.11
CA ALA A 191 18.07 -9.14 8.10
C ALA A 191 17.75 -8.64 9.51
N GLU A 192 18.26 -7.46 9.91
CA GLU A 192 17.97 -6.83 11.20
C GLU A 192 16.50 -6.44 11.30
N GLN A 193 15.94 -5.83 10.25
CA GLN A 193 14.53 -5.49 10.19
C GLN A 193 13.62 -6.72 10.28
N GLN A 194 13.98 -7.80 9.55
CA GLN A 194 13.24 -9.06 9.62
C GLN A 194 13.31 -9.70 11.02
N ALA A 195 14.43 -9.57 11.72
CA ALA A 195 14.56 -10.04 13.09
C ALA A 195 13.66 -9.26 14.05
N LEU A 196 13.57 -7.93 13.89
CA LEU A 196 12.66 -7.10 14.69
C LEU A 196 11.19 -7.48 14.49
N PHE A 197 10.74 -7.69 13.26
CA PHE A 197 9.36 -8.15 13.02
C PHE A 197 9.08 -9.49 13.71
N LYS A 198 10.02 -10.44 13.64
CA LYS A 198 9.89 -11.76 14.31
C LYS A 198 9.86 -11.68 15.83
N THR A 199 10.40 -10.62 16.42
CA THR A 199 10.42 -10.39 17.87
C THR A 199 9.35 -9.44 18.37
N GLY A 200 8.33 -9.17 17.53
CA GLY A 200 7.14 -8.42 17.91
C GLY A 200 7.26 -6.90 17.78
N TYR A 201 8.13 -6.42 16.91
CA TYR A 201 8.18 -5.01 16.57
C TYR A 201 7.34 -4.69 15.34
N ALA A 202 6.83 -3.48 15.26
CA ALA A 202 6.27 -2.89 14.06
C ALA A 202 7.11 -1.71 13.58
N ALA A 203 7.23 -1.55 12.26
CA ALA A 203 7.80 -0.32 11.73
C ALA A 203 6.71 0.76 11.67
N THR A 204 6.89 1.82 12.46
CA THR A 204 5.88 2.87 12.69
C THR A 204 6.17 4.17 11.95
N GLY A 205 7.28 4.26 11.23
CA GLY A 205 7.63 5.45 10.48
C GLY A 205 9.03 5.40 9.88
N MET A 206 9.42 6.54 9.35
CA MET A 206 10.75 6.76 8.78
C MET A 206 11.32 8.07 9.30
N THR A 207 12.62 8.12 9.53
CA THR A 207 13.37 9.34 9.90
C THR A 207 13.71 10.17 8.66
N ASP A 208 14.16 11.39 8.86
CA ASP A 208 14.58 12.28 7.77
C ASP A 208 15.81 11.74 7.01
N ASP A 209 16.69 11.03 7.72
CA ASP A 209 17.86 10.31 7.14
C ASP A 209 17.48 8.92 6.56
N ASN A 210 16.19 8.69 6.33
CA ASN A 210 15.62 7.49 5.71
C ASN A 210 15.86 6.16 6.46
N LYS A 211 16.11 6.19 7.76
CA LYS A 211 16.06 4.99 8.60
C LYS A 211 14.63 4.64 8.96
N ILE A 212 14.36 3.36 9.13
CA ILE A 212 13.06 2.86 9.57
C ILE A 212 12.99 2.92 11.09
N ARG A 213 11.90 3.44 11.63
CA ARG A 213 11.60 3.49 13.06
C ARG A 213 10.79 2.27 13.45
N PHE A 214 11.32 1.46 14.36
CA PHE A 214 10.65 0.31 14.94
C PHE A 214 10.26 0.59 16.38
N GLN A 215 9.09 0.09 16.78
CA GLN A 215 8.61 0.12 18.15
C GLN A 215 8.05 -1.25 18.50
N ARG A 216 8.31 -1.71 19.72
CA ARG A 216 7.78 -2.99 20.21
C ARG A 216 6.28 -2.89 20.42
N ILE A 217 5.54 -3.88 19.93
CA ILE A 217 4.08 -3.97 20.13
C ILE A 217 3.83 -4.52 21.53
N LEU A 218 3.12 -3.74 22.37
CA LEU A 218 2.75 -4.11 23.72
C LEU A 218 1.35 -4.75 23.78
N ARG A 219 0.43 -4.26 22.94
CA ARG A 219 -0.95 -4.74 22.87
C ARG A 219 -1.56 -4.40 21.51
N THR A 220 -2.49 -5.24 21.08
CA THR A 220 -3.28 -5.00 19.86
C THR A 220 -4.75 -5.36 20.13
N ALA A 221 -5.67 -4.66 19.46
CA ALA A 221 -7.10 -4.96 19.52
C ALA A 221 -7.48 -6.22 18.70
N VAL A 222 -6.64 -6.61 17.75
CA VAL A 222 -6.77 -7.84 16.97
C VAL A 222 -5.52 -8.67 17.21
N PRO A 223 -5.62 -9.95 17.58
CA PRO A 223 -4.45 -10.79 17.75
C PRO A 223 -3.59 -10.78 16.47
N LEU A 224 -2.35 -10.36 16.62
CA LEU A 224 -1.35 -10.50 15.57
C LEU A 224 -0.73 -11.87 15.74
N TRP A 225 -0.50 -12.55 14.64
CA TRP A 225 0.00 -13.92 14.52
C TRP A 225 -0.98 -15.00 15.03
N PRO A 226 -1.34 -15.97 14.18
CA PRO A 226 -2.14 -17.12 14.57
C PRO A 226 -1.43 -17.89 15.69
N GLY A 227 -2.03 -17.95 16.87
CA GLY A 227 -1.51 -18.69 18.02
C GLY A 227 -0.57 -17.93 18.94
N GLY A 228 -0.38 -16.63 18.76
CA GLY A 228 0.29 -15.78 19.74
C GLY A 228 -0.62 -15.56 20.94
N GLU A 229 -0.35 -16.24 22.07
CA GLU A 229 -0.85 -15.80 23.35
C GLU A 229 -0.30 -14.39 23.62
N ASN A 230 -1.18 -13.51 24.09
CA ASN A 230 -0.77 -12.19 24.53
C ASN A 230 0.31 -12.36 25.61
N ALA A 231 1.55 -11.99 25.27
CA ALA A 231 2.63 -11.91 26.23
C ALA A 231 2.48 -10.65 27.09
#